data_e6a27eeb334fe3db65924da18ac2d301
#
_entry.id   e6a27eeb334fe3db65924da18ac2d301
#
_cell.length_a   1.000
_cell.length_b   1.000
_cell.length_c   1.000
_cell.angle_alpha   90.00
_cell.angle_beta   90.00
_cell.angle_gamma   90.00
#
_symmetry.space_group_name_H-M   'P 1'
#
loop_
_entity.id
_entity.type
_entity.pdbx_description
1 polymer ?
#
loop_
_entity_poly.entity_id
_entity_poly.type
_entity_poly.pdbx_seq_one_letter_code
_entity_poly.pdbx_strand_id
1 'polypeptide(L)'
;MASMMQLIEELWFLKRDLLSDDYDRALERLAQEVPMTIHAVPSGTKVWSWTVPEKWTCHEAYIETLDGRRLLDYADHPLHVVSYSLPFEGEVSREELLAHMHVHPSHAEAIPYIFKYYQRDWGLCASQTLRDSLTDESYRVVIRSEFAPGALKIGEVYIPGQRAENFVLAAHLDHPAMVNDDLSGVVVGLEVARRLLAAAASGQRPYYGVRLLIFPETQGSIAYLSQHEDEIPNMLGGLFLEMLGNDAPHALQQSFQPLSAPDRALVNALAGHEPGAYVGGFRTVIDNDERQFNAPGVRVPMLSLSRVVNPHLPTSRFAPYPEYHSSLDTPAIVSHTRLEQSVELVLELIQAFQHNRYVVNHFKGEVFASGYGLWVDYKSDAAGHKRRFEIMDRCDGTRRVADIADELHISFQDVWQVIALLIEKGLVSLSDTPQPTDPHSGGSHLP
;
A
#
# COMPACT_ATOMS: atom_id res chain seq x y z
N MET A 1 7.79 -22.06 0.15
CA MET A 1 7.34 -20.66 0.27
C MET A 1 6.76 -20.47 1.66
N ALA A 2 7.17 -19.40 2.34
CA ALA A 2 6.67 -19.07 3.67
C ALA A 2 5.24 -18.49 3.58
N SER A 3 4.42 -18.66 4.65
CA SER A 3 3.15 -17.98 4.78
C SER A 3 3.36 -16.51 5.19
N MET A 4 2.34 -15.65 5.01
CA MET A 4 2.39 -14.25 5.44
C MET A 4 2.75 -14.13 6.93
N MET A 5 2.12 -14.92 7.80
CA MET A 5 2.42 -14.90 9.24
C MET A 5 3.84 -15.37 9.56
N GLN A 6 4.38 -16.37 8.84
CA GLN A 6 5.77 -16.78 9.02
C GLN A 6 6.75 -15.66 8.65
N LEU A 7 6.51 -14.93 7.56
CA LEU A 7 7.33 -13.79 7.18
C LEU A 7 7.24 -12.66 8.23
N ILE A 8 6.05 -12.40 8.76
CA ILE A 8 5.86 -11.43 9.85
C ILE A 8 6.69 -11.84 11.06
N GLU A 9 6.59 -13.08 11.55
CA GLU A 9 7.33 -13.57 12.71
C GLU A 9 8.86 -13.53 12.50
N GLU A 10 9.34 -13.80 11.28
CA GLU A 10 10.75 -13.74 10.94
C GLU A 10 11.32 -12.31 10.88
N LEU A 11 10.50 -11.32 10.50
CA LEU A 11 10.98 -9.99 10.11
C LEU A 11 10.62 -8.87 11.08
N TRP A 12 9.58 -9.03 11.90
CA TRP A 12 8.99 -7.92 12.64
C TRP A 12 9.94 -7.24 13.63
N PHE A 13 10.77 -7.99 14.35
CA PHE A 13 11.65 -7.45 15.40
C PHE A 13 13.01 -6.97 14.87
N LEU A 14 13.21 -6.98 13.55
CA LEU A 14 14.41 -6.44 12.93
C LEU A 14 14.49 -4.91 13.07
N LYS A 15 15.71 -4.40 13.16
CA LYS A 15 16.02 -2.96 13.21
C LYS A 15 15.99 -2.37 11.80
N ARG A 16 14.79 -2.37 11.19
CA ARG A 16 14.59 -1.96 9.80
C ARG A 16 14.50 -0.44 9.65
N ASP A 17 15.54 0.26 10.09
CA ASP A 17 15.63 1.70 9.81
C ASP A 17 15.82 1.96 8.31
N LEU A 18 15.56 3.18 7.86
CA LEU A 18 15.49 3.64 6.48
C LEU A 18 16.63 3.11 5.57
N LEU A 19 17.90 3.20 6.00
CA LEU A 19 19.05 2.53 5.41
C LEU A 19 19.78 1.79 6.54
N SER A 20 19.61 0.49 6.64
CA SER A 20 20.19 -0.35 7.67
C SER A 20 20.47 -1.77 7.17
N ASP A 21 21.36 -2.51 7.85
CA ASP A 21 21.64 -3.91 7.51
C ASP A 21 20.40 -4.80 7.67
N ASP A 22 19.56 -4.51 8.66
CA ASP A 22 18.37 -5.30 8.92
C ASP A 22 17.25 -5.03 7.91
N TYR A 23 17.15 -3.80 7.37
CA TYR A 23 16.30 -3.52 6.21
C TYR A 23 16.76 -4.33 4.99
N ASP A 24 18.05 -4.33 4.71
CA ASP A 24 18.64 -5.09 3.60
C ASP A 24 18.35 -6.60 3.75
N ARG A 25 18.55 -7.16 4.95
CA ARG A 25 18.24 -8.57 5.26
C ARG A 25 16.77 -8.90 5.09
N ALA A 26 15.86 -7.99 5.52
CA ALA A 26 14.43 -8.18 5.36
C ALA A 26 14.06 -8.23 3.87
N LEU A 27 14.54 -7.28 3.07
CA LEU A 27 14.28 -7.24 1.63
C LEU A 27 14.85 -8.47 0.91
N GLU A 28 16.07 -8.89 1.25
CA GLU A 28 16.70 -10.10 0.70
C GLU A 28 15.92 -11.37 1.09
N ARG A 29 15.35 -11.42 2.29
CA ARG A 29 14.48 -12.52 2.71
C ARG A 29 13.18 -12.58 1.88
N LEU A 30 12.54 -11.45 1.64
CA LEU A 30 11.34 -11.35 0.81
C LEU A 30 11.63 -11.75 -0.65
N ALA A 31 12.79 -11.40 -1.18
CA ALA A 31 13.23 -11.76 -2.53
C ALA A 31 13.41 -13.27 -2.75
N GLN A 32 13.43 -14.08 -1.69
CA GLN A 32 13.44 -15.55 -1.81
C GLN A 32 12.06 -16.14 -2.10
N GLU A 33 11.00 -15.37 -1.90
CA GLU A 33 9.62 -15.83 -2.11
C GLU A 33 9.10 -15.62 -3.53
N VAL A 34 9.59 -14.58 -4.23
CA VAL A 34 9.20 -14.20 -5.59
C VAL A 34 10.39 -13.65 -6.37
N PRO A 35 10.40 -13.74 -7.72
CA PRO A 35 11.39 -13.05 -8.54
C PRO A 35 11.34 -11.53 -8.29
N MET A 36 12.36 -10.98 -7.65
CA MET A 36 12.44 -9.58 -7.27
C MET A 36 13.73 -8.95 -7.79
N THR A 37 13.62 -7.80 -8.43
CA THR A 37 14.77 -6.94 -8.73
C THR A 37 15.00 -6.01 -7.56
N ILE A 38 16.24 -5.89 -7.09
CA ILE A 38 16.61 -4.95 -6.04
C ILE A 38 17.38 -3.79 -6.66
N HIS A 39 16.78 -2.61 -6.65
CA HIS A 39 17.41 -1.36 -7.04
C HIS A 39 18.17 -0.79 -5.84
N ALA A 40 19.34 -0.17 -6.08
CA ALA A 40 20.18 0.40 -5.03
C ALA A 40 20.57 1.84 -5.42
N VAL A 41 20.18 2.81 -4.61
CA VAL A 41 20.48 4.24 -4.84
C VAL A 41 21.48 4.69 -3.77
N PRO A 42 22.74 5.05 -4.13
CA PRO A 42 23.78 5.38 -3.17
C PRO A 42 23.45 6.61 -2.30
N SER A 43 23.92 6.61 -1.05
CA SER A 43 23.91 7.77 -0.16
C SER A 43 24.50 8.99 -0.84
N GLY A 44 23.91 10.17 -0.63
CA GLY A 44 24.30 11.42 -1.25
C GLY A 44 23.75 11.65 -2.66
N THR A 45 23.10 10.66 -3.27
CA THR A 45 22.43 10.82 -4.56
C THR A 45 21.28 11.83 -4.44
N LYS A 46 21.23 12.79 -5.36
CA LYS A 46 20.10 13.71 -5.50
C LYS A 46 18.94 12.98 -6.17
N VAL A 47 17.80 12.98 -5.53
CA VAL A 47 16.55 12.41 -6.02
C VAL A 47 15.51 13.54 -5.96
N TRP A 48 15.39 14.28 -7.06
CA TRP A 48 14.68 15.55 -7.16
C TRP A 48 15.12 16.57 -6.08
N SER A 49 14.22 17.00 -5.20
CA SER A 49 14.54 17.96 -4.13
C SER A 49 15.16 17.31 -2.89
N TRP A 50 15.22 15.97 -2.86
CA TRP A 50 15.71 15.19 -1.71
C TRP A 50 17.15 14.70 -1.95
N THR A 51 17.75 14.17 -0.90
CA THR A 51 19.06 13.53 -0.95
C THR A 51 18.99 12.23 -0.17
N VAL A 52 19.41 11.12 -0.77
CA VAL A 52 19.49 9.83 -0.09
C VAL A 52 20.42 9.95 1.13
N PRO A 53 19.94 9.63 2.35
CA PRO A 53 20.74 9.80 3.56
C PRO A 53 21.87 8.78 3.66
N GLU A 54 22.76 8.96 4.64
CA GLU A 54 23.74 7.97 5.02
C GLU A 54 23.05 6.76 5.68
N LYS A 55 23.66 5.60 5.57
CA LYS A 55 23.29 4.43 6.36
C LYS A 55 23.58 4.69 7.83
N TRP A 56 22.63 4.33 8.69
CA TRP A 56 22.76 4.45 10.13
C TRP A 56 22.79 3.07 10.79
N THR A 57 23.68 2.92 11.78
CA THR A 57 23.78 1.71 12.58
C THR A 57 23.94 2.08 14.05
N CYS A 58 23.09 1.54 14.91
CA CYS A 58 23.25 1.63 16.36
C CYS A 58 23.70 0.26 16.91
N HIS A 59 24.91 0.22 17.47
CA HIS A 59 25.52 -0.99 18.00
C HIS A 59 25.10 -1.25 19.44
N GLU A 60 25.04 -0.18 20.25
CA GLU A 60 24.73 -0.23 21.67
C GLU A 60 24.14 1.11 22.11
N ALA A 61 23.11 1.07 22.95
CA ALA A 61 22.66 2.29 23.64
C ALA A 61 21.99 1.92 24.96
N TYR A 62 22.17 2.77 25.97
CA TYR A 62 21.61 2.55 27.29
C TYR A 62 21.61 3.78 28.19
N ILE A 63 20.81 3.70 29.24
CA ILE A 63 20.85 4.58 30.40
C ILE A 63 21.25 3.77 31.62
N GLU A 64 22.15 4.29 32.44
CA GLU A 64 22.48 3.71 33.76
C GLU A 64 22.61 4.80 34.81
N THR A 65 22.39 4.41 36.06
CA THR A 65 22.71 5.24 37.23
C THR A 65 24.22 5.38 37.38
N LEU A 66 24.73 6.35 38.14
CA LEU A 66 26.15 6.58 38.31
C LEU A 66 26.85 5.41 39.08
N ASP A 67 26.10 4.59 39.80
CA ASP A 67 26.60 3.35 40.42
C ASP A 67 26.55 2.13 39.48
N GLY A 68 26.17 2.31 38.21
CA GLY A 68 26.22 1.30 37.15
C GLY A 68 24.97 0.42 37.01
N ARG A 69 23.86 0.74 37.62
CA ARG A 69 22.59 0.01 37.45
C ARG A 69 21.94 0.40 36.11
N ARG A 70 21.76 -0.56 35.21
CA ARG A 70 21.13 -0.40 33.92
C ARG A 70 19.62 -0.15 34.09
N LEU A 71 19.08 0.89 33.43
CA LEU A 71 17.68 1.30 33.49
C LEU A 71 16.95 1.13 32.15
N LEU A 72 17.65 1.29 31.05
CA LEU A 72 17.19 1.11 29.69
C LEU A 72 18.32 0.50 28.86
N ASP A 73 18.02 -0.45 28.00
CA ASP A 73 18.97 -1.05 27.07
C ASP A 73 18.35 -1.22 25.68
N TYR A 74 19.06 -0.78 24.65
CA TYR A 74 18.67 -0.95 23.24
C TYR A 74 18.59 -2.42 22.82
N ALA A 75 19.33 -3.30 23.51
CA ALA A 75 19.26 -4.73 23.28
C ALA A 75 17.88 -5.33 23.64
N ASP A 76 17.14 -4.70 24.57
CA ASP A 76 15.82 -5.16 24.98
C ASP A 76 14.75 -4.81 23.95
N HIS A 77 14.86 -3.63 23.32
CA HIS A 77 13.89 -3.20 22.30
C HIS A 77 14.49 -2.17 21.31
N PRO A 78 14.33 -2.38 19.98
CA PRO A 78 14.87 -1.45 18.96
C PRO A 78 14.36 -0.01 19.08
N LEU A 79 13.14 0.20 19.55
CA LEU A 79 12.57 1.53 19.70
C LEU A 79 13.17 2.37 20.83
N HIS A 80 14.01 1.81 21.71
CA HIS A 80 14.62 2.58 22.78
C HIS A 80 15.56 3.70 22.33
N VAL A 81 15.99 3.67 21.08
CA VAL A 81 16.80 4.75 20.48
C VAL A 81 15.96 5.43 19.39
N VAL A 82 15.96 6.76 19.40
CA VAL A 82 15.41 7.54 18.27
C VAL A 82 16.22 7.20 17.02
N SER A 83 15.55 6.73 15.98
CA SER A 83 16.20 6.35 14.71
C SER A 83 17.02 7.52 14.15
N TYR A 84 18.23 7.26 13.67
CA TYR A 84 19.20 8.27 13.21
C TYR A 84 19.77 9.17 14.31
N SER A 85 19.74 8.76 15.58
CA SER A 85 20.44 9.45 16.67
C SER A 85 21.93 9.56 16.43
N LEU A 86 22.50 10.72 16.72
CA LEU A 86 23.96 10.90 16.81
C LEU A 86 24.57 10.05 17.92
N PRO A 87 25.84 9.62 17.80
CA PRO A 87 26.54 9.01 18.91
C PRO A 87 26.65 9.98 20.08
N PHE A 88 26.46 9.46 21.29
CA PHE A 88 26.57 10.21 22.52
C PHE A 88 27.14 9.31 23.64
N GLU A 89 28.06 9.80 24.43
CA GLU A 89 28.52 9.13 25.64
C GLU A 89 28.90 10.19 26.69
N GLY A 90 28.17 10.20 27.81
CA GLY A 90 28.40 11.18 28.86
C GLY A 90 27.49 11.04 30.07
N GLU A 91 27.83 11.76 31.12
CA GLU A 91 26.95 12.05 32.24
C GLU A 91 26.08 13.25 31.88
N VAL A 92 24.77 13.15 32.10
CA VAL A 92 23.78 14.20 31.85
C VAL A 92 22.94 14.42 33.10
N SER A 93 22.49 15.65 33.30
CA SER A 93 21.50 15.92 34.35
C SER A 93 20.15 15.23 34.02
N ARG A 94 19.36 15.01 35.05
CA ARG A 94 17.98 14.49 34.87
C ARG A 94 17.20 15.39 33.90
N GLU A 95 17.32 16.71 34.01
CA GLU A 95 16.60 17.66 33.16
C GLU A 95 17.01 17.46 31.68
N GLU A 96 18.28 17.37 31.38
CA GLU A 96 18.79 17.13 30.04
C GLU A 96 18.35 15.77 29.51
N LEU A 97 18.45 14.69 30.32
CA LEU A 97 17.96 13.37 29.91
C LEU A 97 16.48 13.42 29.52
N LEU A 98 15.64 14.05 30.36
CA LEU A 98 14.20 14.12 30.12
C LEU A 98 13.85 14.97 28.87
N ALA A 99 14.70 15.95 28.49
CA ALA A 99 14.54 16.74 27.29
C ALA A 99 14.78 15.89 26.00
N HIS A 100 15.64 14.86 26.08
CA HIS A 100 15.95 13.94 24.97
C HIS A 100 15.19 12.60 25.05
N MET A 101 14.30 12.44 26.04
CA MET A 101 13.53 11.23 26.24
C MET A 101 12.08 11.40 25.78
N HIS A 102 11.67 10.60 24.80
CA HIS A 102 10.33 10.61 24.26
C HIS A 102 9.49 9.48 24.88
N VAL A 103 8.21 9.76 25.13
CA VAL A 103 7.23 8.81 25.66
C VAL A 103 5.96 8.86 24.83
N HIS A 104 5.19 7.76 24.83
CA HIS A 104 3.95 7.72 24.08
C HIS A 104 2.87 8.60 24.74
N PRO A 105 2.14 9.44 23.97
CA PRO A 105 1.25 10.45 24.54
C PRO A 105 0.01 9.89 25.25
N SER A 106 -0.40 8.65 24.92
CA SER A 106 -1.66 8.05 25.43
C SER A 106 -1.51 6.65 26.04
N HIS A 107 -0.35 5.98 25.85
CA HIS A 107 -0.10 4.61 26.35
C HIS A 107 1.13 4.60 27.25
N ALA A 108 0.92 4.58 28.58
CA ALA A 108 2.00 4.75 29.56
C ALA A 108 3.11 3.68 29.47
N GLU A 109 2.79 2.46 29.06
CA GLU A 109 3.76 1.36 28.96
C GLU A 109 4.38 1.23 27.54
N ALA A 110 3.87 1.96 26.55
CA ALA A 110 4.37 1.89 25.20
C ALA A 110 5.67 2.68 25.03
N ILE A 111 6.60 2.14 24.23
CA ILE A 111 7.78 2.83 23.72
C ILE A 111 7.40 3.42 22.35
N PRO A 112 7.42 4.75 22.17
CA PRO A 112 7.07 5.34 20.88
C PRO A 112 8.15 5.12 19.84
N TYR A 113 7.76 5.09 18.56
CA TYR A 113 8.67 5.19 17.43
C TYR A 113 8.91 6.66 17.08
N ILE A 114 10.15 7.11 17.13
CA ILE A 114 10.59 8.48 16.78
C ILE A 114 11.84 8.37 15.88
N PHE A 115 11.94 9.28 14.91
CA PHE A 115 13.06 9.33 13.98
C PHE A 115 13.55 10.77 13.74
N LYS A 116 14.84 10.93 13.39
CA LYS A 116 15.50 12.21 13.13
C LYS A 116 16.39 12.14 11.88
N TYR A 117 15.85 11.76 10.72
CA TYR A 117 16.63 11.47 9.51
C TYR A 117 17.58 12.60 9.06
N TYR A 118 17.19 13.86 9.22
CA TYR A 118 17.98 15.02 8.83
C TYR A 118 18.35 15.95 9.99
N GLN A 119 17.85 15.68 11.18
CA GLN A 119 18.23 16.43 12.39
C GLN A 119 19.47 15.79 13.02
N ARG A 120 20.50 16.60 13.29
CA ARG A 120 21.72 16.13 13.93
C ARG A 120 21.61 16.29 15.44
N ASP A 121 20.97 15.32 16.08
CA ASP A 121 20.71 15.27 17.50
C ASP A 121 20.64 13.83 17.98
N TRP A 122 20.64 13.57 19.29
CA TRP A 122 20.42 12.27 19.88
C TRP A 122 19.07 12.21 20.60
N GLY A 123 18.57 11.01 20.87
CA GLY A 123 17.35 10.83 21.64
C GLY A 123 17.09 9.37 22.00
N LEU A 124 16.31 9.18 23.05
CA LEU A 124 15.87 7.90 23.55
C LEU A 124 14.36 7.88 23.65
N CYS A 125 13.80 6.68 23.57
CA CYS A 125 12.37 6.45 23.77
C CYS A 125 12.16 5.46 24.90
N ALA A 126 11.18 5.72 25.75
CA ALA A 126 10.88 4.91 26.92
C ALA A 126 9.39 4.85 27.20
N SER A 127 8.95 3.95 28.07
CA SER A 127 7.63 4.03 28.68
C SER A 127 7.54 5.24 29.62
N GLN A 128 6.34 5.78 29.78
CA GLN A 128 6.09 6.84 30.79
C GLN A 128 6.45 6.36 32.19
N THR A 129 6.16 5.09 32.50
CA THR A 129 6.50 4.45 33.76
C THR A 129 8.00 4.50 34.05
N LEU A 130 8.86 4.15 33.06
CA LEU A 130 10.30 4.27 33.22
C LEU A 130 10.72 5.73 33.42
N ARG A 131 10.24 6.64 32.58
CA ARG A 131 10.56 8.08 32.67
C ARG A 131 10.24 8.65 34.05
N ASP A 132 9.07 8.31 34.61
CA ASP A 132 8.64 8.79 35.93
C ASP A 132 9.43 8.19 37.09
N SER A 133 10.05 7.02 36.88
CA SER A 133 10.92 6.37 37.89
C SER A 133 12.31 6.99 38.00
N LEU A 134 12.70 7.88 37.09
CA LEU A 134 14.00 8.54 37.08
C LEU A 134 14.04 9.64 38.14
N THR A 135 14.65 9.37 39.29
CA THR A 135 14.67 10.28 40.45
C THR A 135 16.05 10.80 40.83
N ASP A 136 17.13 10.22 40.28
CA ASP A 136 18.52 10.63 40.54
C ASP A 136 18.80 11.99 39.88
N GLU A 137 19.80 12.75 40.37
CA GLU A 137 20.18 14.05 39.83
C GLU A 137 20.86 13.95 38.46
N SER A 138 21.62 12.85 38.24
CA SER A 138 22.37 12.61 37.01
C SER A 138 22.32 11.14 36.61
N TYR A 139 22.51 10.89 35.32
CA TYR A 139 22.55 9.58 34.69
C TYR A 139 23.70 9.50 33.69
N ARG A 140 24.22 8.31 33.48
CA ARG A 140 25.09 8.03 32.33
C ARG A 140 24.26 7.57 31.15
N VAL A 141 24.46 8.23 30.01
CA VAL A 141 23.86 7.88 28.71
C VAL A 141 24.95 7.46 27.76
N VAL A 142 24.73 6.35 27.06
CA VAL A 142 25.60 5.87 25.99
C VAL A 142 24.72 5.56 24.77
N ILE A 143 25.10 6.10 23.60
CA ILE A 143 24.55 5.75 22.28
C ILE A 143 25.76 5.59 21.36
N ARG A 144 26.08 4.35 20.98
CA ARG A 144 27.16 4.03 20.03
C ARG A 144 26.57 3.79 18.66
N SER A 145 26.30 4.87 17.95
CA SER A 145 25.81 4.87 16.59
C SER A 145 26.87 5.38 15.63
N GLU A 146 26.73 5.03 14.36
CA GLU A 146 27.59 5.50 13.28
C GLU A 146 26.78 5.80 12.02
N PHE A 147 27.31 6.70 11.22
CA PHE A 147 26.83 7.07 9.90
C PHE A 147 27.90 6.69 8.89
N ALA A 148 27.51 5.98 7.85
CA ALA A 148 28.42 5.51 6.80
C ALA A 148 27.75 5.64 5.42
N PRO A 149 28.54 5.77 4.35
CA PRO A 149 27.99 5.59 3.00
C PRO A 149 27.31 4.24 2.86
N GLY A 150 26.11 4.24 2.25
CA GLY A 150 25.32 3.04 1.99
C GLY A 150 24.53 3.19 0.70
N ALA A 151 23.50 2.38 0.53
CA ALA A 151 22.56 2.50 -0.56
C ALA A 151 21.15 2.23 -0.07
N LEU A 152 20.21 3.09 -0.45
CA LEU A 152 18.79 2.86 -0.25
C LEU A 152 18.34 1.78 -1.23
N LYS A 153 17.78 0.68 -0.70
CA LYS A 153 17.34 -0.46 -1.51
C LYS A 153 15.84 -0.46 -1.71
N ILE A 154 15.41 -0.80 -2.92
CA ILE A 154 14.01 -0.87 -3.33
C ILE A 154 13.79 -2.21 -4.01
N GLY A 155 12.82 -2.99 -3.56
CA GLY A 155 12.41 -4.24 -4.20
C GLY A 155 11.33 -4.00 -5.23
N GLU A 156 11.50 -4.57 -6.41
CA GLU A 156 10.51 -4.54 -7.49
C GLU A 156 10.17 -5.95 -7.96
N VAL A 157 8.86 -6.28 -7.97
CA VAL A 157 8.32 -7.46 -8.63
C VAL A 157 7.46 -7.00 -9.78
N TYR A 158 7.85 -7.37 -11.00
CA TYR A 158 7.11 -6.99 -12.21
C TYR A 158 6.43 -8.20 -12.85
N ILE A 159 5.11 -8.15 -12.97
CA ILE A 159 4.28 -9.11 -13.68
C ILE A 159 3.91 -8.50 -15.03
N PRO A 160 4.52 -8.95 -16.15
CA PRO A 160 4.31 -8.34 -17.45
C PRO A 160 2.88 -8.56 -17.96
N GLY A 161 2.24 -7.49 -18.41
CA GLY A 161 0.94 -7.51 -19.07
C GLY A 161 1.03 -7.82 -20.57
N GLN A 162 -0.13 -7.79 -21.24
CA GLN A 162 -0.22 -7.79 -22.71
C GLN A 162 0.17 -6.40 -23.28
N ARG A 163 0.09 -5.35 -22.46
CA ARG A 163 0.42 -3.96 -22.74
C ARG A 163 1.67 -3.56 -21.95
N ALA A 164 2.34 -2.50 -22.37
CA ALA A 164 3.48 -1.91 -21.67
C ALA A 164 3.03 -1.16 -20.40
N GLU A 165 1.83 -0.61 -20.43
CA GLU A 165 1.24 0.10 -19.32
C GLU A 165 1.01 -0.83 -18.14
N ASN A 166 1.06 -0.28 -16.92
CA ASN A 166 0.95 -1.08 -15.69
C ASN A 166 0.17 -0.38 -14.56
N PHE A 167 -0.24 -1.20 -13.61
CA PHE A 167 -0.81 -0.81 -12.32
C PHE A 167 0.23 -1.03 -11.23
N VAL A 168 0.44 -0.02 -10.37
CA VAL A 168 1.47 -0.06 -9.33
C VAL A 168 0.85 -0.44 -7.99
N LEU A 169 1.37 -1.46 -7.34
CA LEU A 169 1.20 -1.72 -5.91
C LEU A 169 2.44 -1.20 -5.19
N ALA A 170 2.27 -0.59 -4.04
CA ALA A 170 3.39 -0.10 -3.25
C ALA A 170 3.14 -0.34 -1.76
N ALA A 171 4.21 -0.64 -1.00
CA ALA A 171 4.20 -0.80 0.45
C ALA A 171 5.58 -0.42 1.00
N HIS A 172 5.68 0.00 2.26
CA HIS A 172 6.97 0.30 2.86
C HIS A 172 7.43 -0.77 3.85
N LEU A 173 8.74 -1.03 3.89
CA LEU A 173 9.32 -2.13 4.67
C LEU A 173 10.11 -1.65 5.90
N ASP A 174 10.48 -0.39 5.95
CA ASP A 174 11.15 0.19 7.11
C ASP A 174 10.17 0.25 8.32
N HIS A 175 10.56 0.83 9.39
CA HIS A 175 10.00 0.81 10.74
C HIS A 175 10.47 -0.39 11.57
N PRO A 176 11.43 -0.16 12.51
CA PRO A 176 11.94 -1.20 13.38
C PRO A 176 10.87 -1.72 14.35
N ALA A 177 10.83 -3.02 14.57
CA ALA A 177 9.95 -3.69 15.54
C ALA A 177 8.46 -3.30 15.43
N MET A 178 7.95 -3.14 14.21
CA MET A 178 6.53 -2.92 13.91
C MET A 178 6.02 -3.90 12.87
N VAL A 179 4.72 -4.25 12.96
CA VAL A 179 4.09 -5.29 12.15
C VAL A 179 3.02 -4.73 11.25
N ASN A 180 2.01 -4.08 11.84
CA ASN A 180 0.88 -3.63 11.05
C ASN A 180 1.26 -2.43 10.17
N ASP A 181 2.21 -1.63 10.63
CA ASP A 181 2.80 -0.49 9.92
C ASP A 181 4.29 -0.75 9.57
N ASP A 182 4.66 -1.18 8.34
CA ASP A 182 3.76 -1.66 7.29
C ASP A 182 4.20 -3.03 6.76
N LEU A 183 4.76 -3.87 7.62
CA LEU A 183 5.07 -5.25 7.22
C LEU A 183 3.80 -6.00 6.77
N SER A 184 2.61 -5.60 7.26
CA SER A 184 1.34 -6.18 6.85
C SER A 184 1.00 -5.88 5.38
N GLY A 185 1.18 -4.63 4.93
CA GLY A 185 1.01 -4.25 3.52
C GLY A 185 2.03 -4.92 2.61
N VAL A 186 3.29 -5.03 3.07
CA VAL A 186 4.35 -5.74 2.35
C VAL A 186 3.99 -7.21 2.09
N VAL A 187 3.57 -7.96 3.11
CA VAL A 187 3.26 -9.39 2.94
C VAL A 187 1.98 -9.61 2.13
N VAL A 188 1.00 -8.71 2.23
CA VAL A 188 -0.19 -8.72 1.37
C VAL A 188 0.20 -8.48 -0.09
N GLY A 189 1.00 -7.45 -0.37
CA GLY A 189 1.50 -7.16 -1.72
C GLY A 189 2.30 -8.32 -2.30
N LEU A 190 3.15 -8.96 -1.50
CA LEU A 190 3.95 -10.12 -1.90
C LEU A 190 3.06 -11.33 -2.25
N GLU A 191 2.03 -11.62 -1.45
CA GLU A 191 1.08 -12.70 -1.69
C GLU A 191 0.25 -12.45 -2.97
N VAL A 192 -0.20 -11.21 -3.18
CA VAL A 192 -0.87 -10.78 -4.41
C VAL A 192 0.03 -11.00 -5.62
N ALA A 193 1.29 -10.54 -5.56
CA ALA A 193 2.26 -10.73 -6.63
C ALA A 193 2.50 -12.22 -6.93
N ARG A 194 2.61 -13.07 -5.90
CA ARG A 194 2.78 -14.50 -6.04
C ARG A 194 1.60 -15.16 -6.77
N ARG A 195 0.36 -14.80 -6.43
CA ARG A 195 -0.84 -15.32 -7.10
C ARG A 195 -0.92 -14.87 -8.55
N LEU A 196 -0.60 -13.61 -8.84
CA LEU A 196 -0.57 -13.10 -10.20
C LEU A 196 0.52 -13.76 -11.05
N LEU A 197 1.71 -14.00 -10.50
CA LEU A 197 2.78 -14.74 -11.18
C LEU A 197 2.36 -16.18 -11.49
N ALA A 198 1.71 -16.87 -10.55
CA ALA A 198 1.19 -18.22 -10.76
C ALA A 198 0.11 -18.25 -11.85
N ALA A 199 -0.81 -17.28 -11.85
CA ALA A 199 -1.83 -17.14 -12.89
C ALA A 199 -1.19 -16.88 -14.27
N ALA A 200 -0.21 -16.00 -14.35
CA ALA A 200 0.53 -15.71 -15.59
C ALA A 200 1.26 -16.95 -16.11
N ALA A 201 1.89 -17.73 -15.23
CA ALA A 201 2.56 -18.99 -15.59
C ALA A 201 1.58 -20.06 -16.12
N SER A 202 0.30 -20.02 -15.69
CA SER A 202 -0.77 -20.88 -16.24
C SER A 202 -1.42 -20.34 -17.51
N GLY A 203 -0.91 -19.25 -18.09
CA GLY A 203 -1.41 -18.63 -19.31
C GLY A 203 -2.41 -17.49 -19.11
N GLN A 204 -2.75 -17.16 -17.86
CA GLN A 204 -3.67 -16.04 -17.53
C GLN A 204 -2.88 -14.74 -17.33
N ARG A 205 -2.33 -14.23 -18.42
CA ARG A 205 -1.54 -13.00 -18.42
C ARG A 205 -2.47 -11.78 -18.29
N PRO A 206 -2.21 -10.83 -17.35
CA PRO A 206 -3.03 -9.62 -17.21
C PRO A 206 -2.95 -8.76 -18.48
N TYR A 207 -3.95 -7.93 -18.71
CA TYR A 207 -3.95 -6.99 -19.85
C TYR A 207 -2.91 -5.88 -19.65
N TYR A 208 -3.00 -5.13 -18.57
CA TYR A 208 -1.95 -4.21 -18.12
C TYR A 208 -1.00 -4.94 -17.18
N GLY A 209 0.31 -4.63 -17.22
CA GLY A 209 1.26 -5.15 -16.25
C GLY A 209 0.85 -4.82 -14.81
N VAL A 210 1.39 -5.56 -13.84
CA VAL A 210 1.29 -5.22 -12.42
C VAL A 210 2.70 -5.12 -11.84
N ARG A 211 2.98 -4.04 -11.12
CA ARG A 211 4.28 -3.76 -10.51
C ARG A 211 4.09 -3.63 -9.01
N LEU A 212 4.77 -4.46 -8.22
CA LEU A 212 4.86 -4.28 -6.78
C LEU A 212 6.20 -3.63 -6.44
N LEU A 213 6.15 -2.52 -5.70
CA LEU A 213 7.29 -1.81 -5.15
C LEU A 213 7.31 -1.94 -3.63
N ILE A 214 8.45 -2.33 -3.06
CA ILE A 214 8.70 -2.42 -1.63
C ILE A 214 9.90 -1.53 -1.33
N PHE A 215 9.72 -0.51 -0.51
CA PHE A 215 10.74 0.53 -0.32
C PHE A 215 10.72 1.10 1.12
N PRO A 216 11.73 1.88 1.52
CA PRO A 216 11.66 2.71 2.73
C PRO A 216 10.69 3.88 2.52
N GLU A 217 9.88 4.20 3.53
CA GLU A 217 8.86 5.23 3.50
C GLU A 217 9.39 6.58 2.97
N THR A 218 8.64 7.24 2.11
CA THR A 218 8.92 8.55 1.50
C THR A 218 10.19 8.57 0.66
N GLN A 219 11.33 8.19 1.22
CA GLN A 219 12.64 8.23 0.54
C GLN A 219 12.72 7.22 -0.60
N GLY A 220 12.14 6.04 -0.40
CA GLY A 220 12.18 4.97 -1.39
C GLY A 220 11.31 5.26 -2.60
N SER A 221 10.08 5.72 -2.42
CA SER A 221 9.20 6.07 -3.54
C SER A 221 9.75 7.23 -4.37
N ILE A 222 10.29 8.27 -3.72
CA ILE A 222 10.94 9.40 -4.40
C ILE A 222 12.18 8.93 -5.17
N ALA A 223 13.02 8.12 -4.54
CA ALA A 223 14.23 7.60 -5.17
C ALA A 223 13.88 6.74 -6.39
N TYR A 224 12.89 5.84 -6.26
CA TYR A 224 12.44 5.01 -7.36
C TYR A 224 11.92 5.85 -8.54
N LEU A 225 10.97 6.74 -8.29
CA LEU A 225 10.35 7.57 -9.32
C LEU A 225 11.37 8.48 -10.01
N SER A 226 12.34 9.05 -9.27
CA SER A 226 13.38 9.91 -9.85
C SER A 226 14.39 9.17 -10.73
N GLN A 227 14.56 7.85 -10.54
CA GLN A 227 15.45 7.03 -11.35
C GLN A 227 14.73 6.36 -12.54
N HIS A 228 13.39 6.42 -12.57
CA HIS A 228 12.54 5.77 -13.57
C HIS A 228 11.52 6.76 -14.17
N GLU A 229 11.93 8.03 -14.37
CA GLU A 229 11.04 9.08 -14.92
C GLU A 229 10.44 8.72 -16.27
N ASP A 230 11.17 7.99 -17.11
CA ASP A 230 10.73 7.52 -18.41
C ASP A 230 9.66 6.43 -18.35
N GLU A 231 9.52 5.75 -17.21
CA GLU A 231 8.49 4.74 -16.97
C GLU A 231 7.19 5.33 -16.40
N ILE A 232 7.23 6.52 -15.79
CA ILE A 232 6.07 7.17 -15.18
C ILE A 232 4.86 7.26 -16.12
N PRO A 233 5.02 7.60 -17.43
CA PRO A 233 3.89 7.65 -18.35
C PRO A 233 3.17 6.31 -18.56
N ASN A 234 3.83 5.18 -18.26
CA ASN A 234 3.25 3.85 -18.35
C ASN A 234 2.54 3.42 -17.05
N MET A 235 2.67 4.17 -15.96
CA MET A 235 1.99 3.91 -14.69
C MET A 235 0.58 4.53 -14.75
N LEU A 236 -0.41 3.75 -15.17
CA LEU A 236 -1.79 4.26 -15.37
C LEU A 236 -2.55 4.54 -14.07
N GLY A 237 -2.09 3.99 -12.95
CA GLY A 237 -2.66 4.13 -11.63
C GLY A 237 -2.02 3.16 -10.65
N GLY A 238 -2.44 3.22 -9.39
CA GLY A 238 -1.88 2.32 -8.40
C GLY A 238 -2.66 2.28 -7.09
N LEU A 239 -2.21 1.41 -6.20
CA LEU A 239 -2.76 1.22 -4.87
C LEU A 239 -1.61 1.09 -3.87
N PHE A 240 -1.53 2.03 -2.94
CA PHE A 240 -0.65 1.94 -1.80
C PHE A 240 -1.31 1.04 -0.75
N LEU A 241 -0.58 0.05 -0.26
CA LEU A 241 -1.04 -0.97 0.66
C LEU A 241 -0.44 -0.67 2.03
N GLU A 242 -1.28 -0.45 3.04
CA GLU A 242 -0.78 -0.03 4.35
C GLU A 242 -1.69 -0.49 5.47
N MET A 243 -1.10 -1.03 6.55
CA MET A 243 -1.81 -1.38 7.79
C MET A 243 -2.97 -2.38 7.56
N LEU A 244 -2.74 -3.46 6.81
CA LEU A 244 -3.77 -4.36 6.29
C LEU A 244 -4.05 -5.58 7.17
N GLY A 245 -3.42 -5.70 8.36
CA GLY A 245 -3.47 -6.91 9.17
C GLY A 245 -4.39 -6.87 10.39
N ASN A 246 -4.82 -5.69 10.84
CA ASN A 246 -5.61 -5.48 12.06
C ASN A 246 -7.13 -5.73 11.83
N ASP A 247 -7.92 -5.66 12.91
CA ASP A 247 -9.37 -5.94 12.89
C ASP A 247 -10.25 -4.76 12.43
N ALA A 248 -9.67 -3.60 12.12
CA ALA A 248 -10.43 -2.46 11.61
C ALA A 248 -11.03 -2.74 10.22
N PRO A 249 -12.12 -2.06 9.83
CA PRO A 249 -12.66 -2.17 8.46
C PRO A 249 -11.67 -1.57 7.45
N HIS A 250 -11.80 -1.97 6.19
CA HIS A 250 -11.06 -1.33 5.12
C HIS A 250 -11.53 0.12 4.91
N ALA A 251 -10.59 0.99 4.60
CA ALA A 251 -10.81 2.36 4.17
C ALA A 251 -9.99 2.62 2.90
N LEU A 252 -10.63 3.18 1.88
CA LEU A 252 -9.98 3.54 0.62
C LEU A 252 -9.82 5.06 0.55
N GLN A 253 -8.61 5.52 0.35
CA GLN A 253 -8.33 6.92 0.03
C GLN A 253 -8.24 7.09 -1.48
N GLN A 254 -9.00 8.02 -2.02
CA GLN A 254 -8.92 8.39 -3.43
C GLN A 254 -7.60 9.10 -3.77
N SER A 255 -7.21 9.02 -5.04
CA SER A 255 -6.09 9.79 -5.56
C SER A 255 -6.38 11.29 -5.59
N PHE A 256 -5.37 12.09 -5.94
CA PHE A 256 -5.58 13.52 -6.22
C PHE A 256 -6.53 13.77 -7.40
N GLN A 257 -6.82 12.74 -8.20
CA GLN A 257 -7.68 12.78 -9.37
C GLN A 257 -8.89 11.85 -9.19
N PRO A 258 -9.87 12.18 -8.31
CA PRO A 258 -10.93 11.26 -7.89
C PRO A 258 -11.91 10.85 -8.99
N LEU A 259 -11.84 11.49 -10.16
CA LEU A 259 -12.62 11.13 -11.35
C LEU A 259 -11.80 10.36 -12.39
N SER A 260 -10.57 10.00 -12.07
CA SER A 260 -9.72 9.16 -12.93
C SER A 260 -10.35 7.78 -13.14
N ALA A 261 -9.97 7.11 -14.22
CA ALA A 261 -10.47 5.77 -14.49
C ALA A 261 -10.11 4.75 -13.41
N PRO A 262 -8.87 4.76 -12.84
CA PRO A 262 -8.54 3.94 -11.68
C PRO A 262 -9.42 4.23 -10.47
N ASP A 263 -9.57 5.51 -10.06
CA ASP A 263 -10.38 5.87 -8.90
C ASP A 263 -11.81 5.34 -9.01
N ARG A 264 -12.47 5.59 -10.14
CA ARG A 264 -13.86 5.14 -10.37
C ARG A 264 -13.98 3.62 -10.33
N ALA A 265 -13.03 2.90 -10.94
CA ALA A 265 -13.03 1.43 -10.92
C ALA A 265 -12.88 0.88 -9.50
N LEU A 266 -11.88 1.36 -8.75
CA LEU A 266 -11.57 0.82 -7.44
C LEU A 266 -12.63 1.18 -6.40
N VAL A 267 -13.14 2.42 -6.41
CA VAL A 267 -14.24 2.86 -5.52
C VAL A 267 -15.50 2.01 -5.75
N ASN A 268 -15.86 1.79 -7.02
CA ASN A 268 -17.02 0.98 -7.37
C ASN A 268 -16.85 -0.50 -6.98
N ALA A 269 -15.67 -1.06 -7.21
CA ALA A 269 -15.37 -2.44 -6.86
C ALA A 269 -15.39 -2.64 -5.33
N LEU A 270 -14.79 -1.72 -4.56
CA LEU A 270 -14.84 -1.77 -3.09
C LEU A 270 -16.28 -1.72 -2.57
N ALA A 271 -17.13 -0.84 -3.13
CA ALA A 271 -18.53 -0.74 -2.73
C ALA A 271 -19.31 -2.04 -2.95
N GLY A 272 -18.93 -2.82 -3.96
CA GLY A 272 -19.50 -4.15 -4.22
C GLY A 272 -18.98 -5.24 -3.30
N HIS A 273 -17.68 -5.19 -2.98
CA HIS A 273 -17.01 -6.18 -2.12
C HIS A 273 -17.36 -5.99 -0.63
N GLU A 274 -17.26 -4.75 -0.14
CA GLU A 274 -17.50 -4.40 1.27
C GLU A 274 -18.48 -3.21 1.34
N PRO A 275 -19.81 -3.47 1.24
CA PRO A 275 -20.81 -2.41 1.28
C PRO A 275 -20.73 -1.60 2.58
N GLY A 276 -20.55 -0.28 2.44
CA GLY A 276 -20.38 0.62 3.58
C GLY A 276 -18.94 0.86 4.00
N ALA A 277 -17.95 0.28 3.31
CA ALA A 277 -16.54 0.65 3.49
C ALA A 277 -16.35 2.16 3.29
N TYR A 278 -15.47 2.75 4.08
CA TYR A 278 -15.22 4.19 4.01
C TYR A 278 -14.38 4.54 2.77
N VAL A 279 -14.81 5.57 2.06
CA VAL A 279 -14.04 6.17 0.96
C VAL A 279 -13.78 7.63 1.30
N GLY A 280 -12.51 7.99 1.49
CA GLY A 280 -12.08 9.35 1.77
C GLY A 280 -11.42 10.02 0.57
N GLY A 281 -11.36 11.36 0.58
CA GLY A 281 -10.60 12.12 -0.42
C GLY A 281 -9.09 12.01 -0.20
N PHE A 282 -8.32 12.53 -1.14
CA PHE A 282 -6.85 12.56 -1.04
C PHE A 282 -6.38 13.23 0.24
N ARG A 283 -5.46 12.59 0.98
CA ARG A 283 -4.90 13.03 2.28
C ARG A 283 -5.93 13.14 3.42
N THR A 284 -7.00 12.35 3.39
CA THR A 284 -7.99 12.38 4.47
C THR A 284 -8.05 11.09 5.29
N VAL A 285 -7.54 9.98 4.76
CA VAL A 285 -7.52 8.67 5.45
C VAL A 285 -6.14 8.40 6.03
N ILE A 286 -5.12 8.50 5.18
CA ILE A 286 -3.69 8.40 5.52
C ILE A 286 -2.92 9.50 4.81
N ASP A 287 -1.63 9.65 5.09
CA ASP A 287 -0.75 10.63 4.43
C ASP A 287 0.65 10.04 4.30
N ASN A 288 0.82 9.10 3.34
CA ASN A 288 2.02 8.31 3.15
C ASN A 288 2.57 8.39 1.71
N ASP A 289 3.17 7.34 1.17
CA ASP A 289 3.89 7.32 -0.12
C ASP A 289 3.01 7.55 -1.36
N GLU A 290 1.69 7.35 -1.26
CA GLU A 290 0.75 7.69 -2.33
C GLU A 290 0.87 9.17 -2.75
N ARG A 291 1.36 10.03 -1.84
CA ARG A 291 1.61 11.47 -2.09
C ARG A 291 2.62 11.68 -3.19
N GLN A 292 3.66 10.85 -3.26
CA GLN A 292 4.75 11.01 -4.21
C GLN A 292 4.28 10.69 -5.64
N PHE A 293 3.47 9.66 -5.79
CA PHE A 293 2.86 9.31 -7.08
C PHE A 293 1.84 10.37 -7.55
N ASN A 294 1.07 10.93 -6.63
CA ASN A 294 0.10 11.99 -6.93
C ASN A 294 0.74 13.39 -7.07
N ALA A 295 2.03 13.56 -6.79
CA ALA A 295 2.71 14.84 -6.71
C ALA A 295 2.74 15.60 -8.07
N PRO A 296 2.88 16.93 -8.05
CA PRO A 296 3.10 17.72 -9.27
C PRO A 296 4.30 17.20 -10.07
N GLY A 297 4.11 17.00 -11.38
CA GLY A 297 5.14 16.47 -12.28
C GLY A 297 5.16 14.95 -12.41
N VAL A 298 4.50 14.21 -11.49
CA VAL A 298 4.32 12.75 -11.53
C VAL A 298 2.91 12.39 -11.97
N ARG A 299 1.90 12.75 -11.18
CA ARG A 299 0.47 12.62 -11.50
C ARG A 299 0.01 11.22 -11.89
N VAL A 300 0.58 10.19 -11.29
CA VAL A 300 0.04 8.84 -11.31
C VAL A 300 -1.11 8.77 -10.29
N PRO A 301 -2.35 8.42 -10.69
CA PRO A 301 -3.47 8.28 -9.77
C PRO A 301 -3.23 7.09 -8.82
N MET A 302 -2.60 7.35 -7.67
CA MET A 302 -2.32 6.37 -6.63
C MET A 302 -3.36 6.52 -5.52
N LEU A 303 -4.21 5.51 -5.37
CA LEU A 303 -5.11 5.36 -4.24
C LEU A 303 -4.35 4.73 -3.05
N SER A 304 -5.00 4.66 -1.89
CA SER A 304 -4.45 3.93 -0.74
C SER A 304 -5.53 3.07 -0.09
N LEU A 305 -5.18 1.84 0.25
CA LEU A 305 -6.03 0.90 0.97
C LEU A 305 -5.40 0.62 2.34
N SER A 306 -6.17 0.86 3.39
CA SER A 306 -5.73 0.66 4.77
C SER A 306 -6.87 0.12 5.63
N ARG A 307 -6.56 -0.50 6.78
CA ARG A 307 -7.54 -0.80 7.82
C ARG A 307 -7.42 0.22 8.93
N VAL A 308 -8.41 1.10 9.06
CA VAL A 308 -8.37 2.28 9.93
C VAL A 308 -9.54 2.29 10.89
N VAL A 309 -9.25 2.53 12.17
CA VAL A 309 -10.27 2.71 13.21
C VAL A 309 -10.85 4.12 13.08
N ASN A 310 -12.19 4.21 12.92
CA ASN A 310 -12.91 5.50 12.76
C ASN A 310 -12.36 6.40 11.63
N PRO A 311 -12.27 5.91 10.39
CA PRO A 311 -11.61 6.62 9.28
C PRO A 311 -12.24 7.97 8.93
N HIS A 312 -13.46 8.25 9.41
CA HIS A 312 -14.17 9.53 9.22
C HIS A 312 -13.66 10.66 10.15
N LEU A 313 -12.83 10.33 11.14
CA LEU A 313 -12.27 11.35 12.04
C LEU A 313 -10.98 11.93 11.44
N PRO A 314 -10.81 13.27 11.41
CA PRO A 314 -9.61 13.90 10.85
C PRO A 314 -8.31 13.50 11.54
N THR A 315 -8.40 13.03 12.79
CA THR A 315 -7.25 12.58 13.59
C THR A 315 -6.79 11.16 13.24
N SER A 316 -7.64 10.34 12.60
CA SER A 316 -7.33 8.94 12.29
C SER A 316 -6.14 8.79 11.33
N ARG A 317 -5.88 9.76 10.47
CA ARG A 317 -4.69 9.78 9.60
C ARG A 317 -3.36 9.90 10.35
N PHE A 318 -3.37 10.32 11.61
CA PHE A 318 -2.17 10.45 12.46
C PHE A 318 -2.06 9.35 13.52
N ALA A 319 -3.17 8.64 13.77
CA ALA A 319 -3.24 7.51 14.67
C ALA A 319 -4.35 6.57 14.15
N PRO A 320 -4.08 5.82 13.08
CA PRO A 320 -5.07 5.01 12.38
C PRO A 320 -5.60 3.83 13.22
N TYR A 321 -4.83 3.39 14.20
CA TYR A 321 -5.18 2.37 15.20
C TYR A 321 -4.43 2.65 16.51
N PRO A 322 -4.85 2.07 17.65
CA PRO A 322 -4.30 2.43 18.97
C PRO A 322 -2.80 2.15 19.16
N GLU A 323 -2.28 1.10 18.53
CA GLU A 323 -0.90 0.62 18.68
C GLU A 323 0.09 1.32 17.73
N TYR A 324 -0.41 2.19 16.86
CA TYR A 324 0.36 2.87 15.81
C TYR A 324 1.61 3.57 16.35
N HIS A 325 2.73 3.42 15.64
CA HIS A 325 4.03 4.01 15.95
C HIS A 325 4.50 3.74 17.40
N SER A 326 4.32 2.52 17.87
CA SER A 326 4.76 2.13 19.21
C SER A 326 5.15 0.64 19.33
N SER A 327 5.76 0.29 20.45
CA SER A 327 6.11 -1.10 20.80
C SER A 327 4.89 -2.01 21.00
N LEU A 328 3.67 -1.49 20.89
CA LEU A 328 2.44 -2.28 20.94
C LEU A 328 2.06 -2.83 19.56
N ASP A 329 2.65 -2.33 18.48
CA ASP A 329 2.44 -2.85 17.12
C ASP A 329 3.23 -4.16 16.90
N THR A 330 2.67 -5.25 17.41
CA THR A 330 3.27 -6.58 17.45
C THR A 330 2.47 -7.58 16.60
N PRO A 331 2.99 -8.80 16.36
CA PRO A 331 2.23 -9.85 15.67
C PRO A 331 0.86 -10.16 16.29
N ALA A 332 0.64 -9.81 17.56
CA ALA A 332 -0.61 -10.08 18.25
C ALA A 332 -1.81 -9.26 17.72
N ILE A 333 -1.56 -8.11 17.08
CA ILE A 333 -2.64 -7.26 16.54
C ILE A 333 -3.01 -7.57 15.09
N VAL A 334 -2.28 -8.47 14.43
CA VAL A 334 -2.56 -8.89 13.05
C VAL A 334 -3.04 -10.34 13.02
N SER A 335 -3.83 -10.69 12.02
CA SER A 335 -4.30 -12.05 11.87
C SER A 335 -4.22 -12.53 10.42
N HIS A 336 -3.96 -13.84 10.24
CA HIS A 336 -3.98 -14.47 8.91
C HIS A 336 -5.29 -14.21 8.17
N THR A 337 -6.43 -14.27 8.87
CA THR A 337 -7.74 -14.02 8.27
C THR A 337 -7.86 -12.61 7.71
N ARG A 338 -7.38 -11.59 8.43
CA ARG A 338 -7.44 -10.20 7.96
C ARG A 338 -6.50 -9.94 6.80
N LEU A 339 -5.29 -10.49 6.87
CA LEU A 339 -4.34 -10.43 5.76
C LEU A 339 -4.92 -11.08 4.50
N GLU A 340 -5.52 -12.27 4.62
CA GLU A 340 -6.13 -12.97 3.50
C GLU A 340 -7.32 -12.22 2.89
N GLN A 341 -8.19 -11.64 3.72
CA GLN A 341 -9.27 -10.77 3.26
C GLN A 341 -8.74 -9.56 2.48
N SER A 342 -7.64 -8.98 2.92
CA SER A 342 -7.00 -7.86 2.22
C SER A 342 -6.37 -8.32 0.89
N VAL A 343 -5.78 -9.51 0.82
CA VAL A 343 -5.28 -10.10 -0.43
C VAL A 343 -6.41 -10.29 -1.45
N GLU A 344 -7.54 -10.88 -1.03
CA GLU A 344 -8.69 -11.09 -1.91
C GLU A 344 -9.24 -9.75 -2.44
N LEU A 345 -9.40 -8.77 -1.55
CA LEU A 345 -9.85 -7.44 -1.96
C LEU A 345 -8.88 -6.80 -2.96
N VAL A 346 -7.57 -6.81 -2.70
CA VAL A 346 -6.57 -6.22 -3.61
C VAL A 346 -6.61 -6.89 -4.98
N LEU A 347 -6.74 -8.22 -5.05
CA LEU A 347 -6.90 -8.94 -6.31
C LEU A 347 -8.16 -8.51 -7.07
N GLU A 348 -9.27 -8.31 -6.36
CA GLU A 348 -10.52 -7.83 -6.97
C GLU A 348 -10.38 -6.39 -7.49
N LEU A 349 -9.73 -5.50 -6.73
CA LEU A 349 -9.44 -4.12 -7.17
C LEU A 349 -8.55 -4.10 -8.42
N ILE A 350 -7.54 -4.96 -8.48
CA ILE A 350 -6.70 -5.12 -9.68
C ILE A 350 -7.54 -5.60 -10.86
N GLN A 351 -8.43 -6.59 -10.67
CA GLN A 351 -9.32 -7.05 -11.74
C GLN A 351 -10.26 -5.94 -12.24
N ALA A 352 -10.81 -5.14 -11.32
CA ALA A 352 -11.62 -3.99 -11.70
C ALA A 352 -10.83 -2.99 -12.55
N PHE A 353 -9.59 -2.68 -12.17
CA PHE A 353 -8.71 -1.85 -12.99
C PHE A 353 -8.47 -2.45 -14.37
N GLN A 354 -8.14 -3.75 -14.47
CA GLN A 354 -7.86 -4.44 -15.74
C GLN A 354 -9.04 -4.41 -16.70
N HIS A 355 -10.26 -4.47 -16.18
CA HIS A 355 -11.49 -4.54 -16.97
C HIS A 355 -12.16 -3.19 -17.20
N ASN A 356 -11.72 -2.12 -16.52
CA ASN A 356 -12.35 -0.80 -16.66
C ASN A 356 -11.96 -0.09 -17.96
N ARG A 357 -12.38 -0.66 -19.07
CA ARG A 357 -12.15 -0.15 -20.43
C ARG A 357 -13.49 0.19 -21.11
N TYR A 358 -13.43 0.89 -22.24
CA TYR A 358 -14.61 1.25 -23.01
C TYR A 358 -15.27 0.01 -23.59
N VAL A 359 -16.61 -0.10 -23.44
CA VAL A 359 -17.38 -1.27 -23.89
C VAL A 359 -17.94 -0.99 -25.27
N VAL A 360 -17.38 -1.62 -26.28
CA VAL A 360 -17.76 -1.44 -27.70
C VAL A 360 -18.70 -2.55 -28.12
N ASN A 361 -19.92 -2.20 -28.58
CA ASN A 361 -20.88 -3.18 -29.07
C ASN A 361 -20.58 -3.62 -30.53
N HIS A 362 -20.95 -4.85 -30.85
CA HIS A 362 -20.90 -5.45 -32.18
C HIS A 362 -22.29 -5.85 -32.72
N PHE A 363 -23.34 -5.39 -32.06
CA PHE A 363 -24.74 -5.64 -32.44
C PHE A 363 -25.45 -4.36 -32.83
N LYS A 364 -26.54 -4.47 -33.54
CA LYS A 364 -27.43 -3.37 -33.93
C LYS A 364 -28.86 -3.70 -33.54
N GLY A 365 -29.52 -2.77 -32.85
CA GLY A 365 -30.83 -2.98 -32.27
C GLY A 365 -30.81 -3.85 -31.02
N GLU A 366 -31.95 -4.29 -30.51
CA GLU A 366 -32.07 -5.15 -29.35
C GLU A 366 -31.53 -6.56 -29.66
N VAL A 367 -30.72 -7.10 -28.76
CA VAL A 367 -30.13 -8.45 -28.89
C VAL A 367 -31.19 -9.52 -28.66
N PHE A 368 -31.29 -10.51 -29.56
CA PHE A 368 -32.12 -11.69 -29.39
C PHE A 368 -31.58 -12.58 -28.27
N ALA A 369 -31.80 -12.17 -27.01
CA ALA A 369 -31.20 -12.76 -25.82
C ALA A 369 -31.36 -14.27 -25.73
N SER A 370 -32.53 -14.83 -26.11
CA SER A 370 -32.75 -16.29 -26.10
C SER A 370 -31.85 -17.03 -27.09
N GLY A 371 -31.54 -16.42 -28.23
CA GLY A 371 -30.67 -17.03 -29.25
C GLY A 371 -29.22 -17.12 -28.81
N TYR A 372 -28.76 -16.27 -27.90
CA TYR A 372 -27.40 -16.26 -27.34
C TYR A 372 -27.30 -16.92 -25.96
N GLY A 373 -28.42 -17.48 -25.41
CA GLY A 373 -28.44 -18.03 -24.06
C GLY A 373 -28.33 -16.95 -22.96
N LEU A 374 -28.68 -15.72 -23.28
CA LEU A 374 -28.63 -14.56 -22.39
C LEU A 374 -29.97 -14.24 -21.73
N TRP A 375 -31.01 -14.99 -22.04
CA TRP A 375 -32.34 -14.73 -21.51
C TRP A 375 -32.39 -14.98 -20.00
N VAL A 376 -32.93 -14.01 -19.26
CA VAL A 376 -33.28 -14.13 -17.84
C VAL A 376 -34.80 -14.07 -17.76
N ASP A 377 -35.42 -15.05 -17.12
CA ASP A 377 -36.87 -15.07 -16.97
C ASP A 377 -37.31 -13.98 -15.99
N TYR A 378 -38.01 -12.98 -16.52
CA TYR A 378 -38.55 -11.85 -15.75
C TYR A 378 -39.52 -12.27 -14.64
N LYS A 379 -40.09 -13.47 -14.70
CA LYS A 379 -41.00 -13.97 -13.66
C LYS A 379 -40.25 -14.49 -12.45
N SER A 380 -39.04 -15.01 -12.66
CA SER A 380 -38.16 -15.51 -11.59
C SER A 380 -37.16 -14.45 -11.12
N ASP A 381 -36.68 -13.59 -12.02
CA ASP A 381 -35.70 -12.52 -11.71
C ASP A 381 -35.97 -11.29 -12.60
N ALA A 382 -36.95 -10.48 -12.20
CA ALA A 382 -37.32 -9.26 -12.93
C ALA A 382 -36.21 -8.20 -12.90
N ALA A 383 -35.46 -8.12 -11.80
CA ALA A 383 -34.36 -7.17 -11.64
C ALA A 383 -33.16 -7.53 -12.52
N GLY A 384 -32.75 -8.78 -12.54
CA GLY A 384 -31.66 -9.26 -13.39
C GLY A 384 -32.01 -9.19 -14.88
N HIS A 385 -33.27 -9.48 -15.23
CA HIS A 385 -33.75 -9.26 -16.61
C HIS A 385 -33.58 -7.81 -17.05
N LYS A 386 -34.14 -6.86 -16.29
CA LYS A 386 -34.05 -5.43 -16.57
C LYS A 386 -32.60 -4.96 -16.63
N ARG A 387 -31.80 -5.30 -15.61
CA ARG A 387 -30.40 -4.91 -15.51
C ARG A 387 -29.57 -5.31 -16.74
N ARG A 388 -29.81 -6.53 -17.26
CA ARG A 388 -29.08 -7.01 -18.45
C ARG A 388 -29.30 -6.12 -19.66
N PHE A 389 -30.53 -5.73 -19.95
CA PHE A 389 -30.82 -4.82 -21.07
C PHE A 389 -30.30 -3.40 -20.82
N GLU A 390 -30.45 -2.89 -19.60
CA GLU A 390 -29.93 -1.56 -19.23
C GLU A 390 -28.39 -1.46 -19.37
N ILE A 391 -27.67 -2.57 -19.12
CA ILE A 391 -26.22 -2.64 -19.38
C ILE A 391 -25.95 -2.66 -20.88
N MET A 392 -26.68 -3.52 -21.65
CA MET A 392 -26.50 -3.62 -23.11
C MET A 392 -26.77 -2.28 -23.81
N ASP A 393 -27.77 -1.52 -23.38
CA ASP A 393 -28.11 -0.20 -23.93
C ASP A 393 -26.99 0.84 -23.76
N ARG A 394 -26.05 0.59 -22.81
CA ARG A 394 -24.91 1.47 -22.51
C ARG A 394 -23.60 1.03 -23.14
N CYS A 395 -23.60 -0.11 -23.86
CA CYS A 395 -22.42 -0.62 -24.55
C CYS A 395 -22.22 0.08 -25.91
N ASP A 396 -22.03 1.40 -25.91
CA ASP A 396 -21.98 2.23 -27.12
C ASP A 396 -20.55 2.69 -27.50
N GLY A 397 -19.53 2.13 -26.86
CA GLY A 397 -18.13 2.51 -27.09
C GLY A 397 -17.70 3.82 -26.46
N THR A 398 -18.58 4.52 -25.74
CA THR A 398 -18.26 5.79 -25.05
C THR A 398 -18.12 5.65 -23.54
N ARG A 399 -18.60 4.54 -22.98
CA ARG A 399 -18.61 4.25 -21.54
C ARG A 399 -17.66 3.13 -21.18
N ARG A 400 -16.94 3.32 -20.07
CA ARG A 400 -16.18 2.26 -19.42
C ARG A 400 -17.10 1.43 -18.52
N VAL A 401 -16.64 0.29 -18.06
CA VAL A 401 -17.42 -0.58 -17.15
C VAL A 401 -17.85 0.17 -15.88
N ALA A 402 -16.95 0.95 -15.26
CA ALA A 402 -17.28 1.75 -14.08
C ALA A 402 -18.27 2.89 -14.39
N ASP A 403 -18.24 3.47 -15.59
CA ASP A 403 -19.22 4.48 -16.00
C ASP A 403 -20.64 3.91 -16.05
N ILE A 404 -20.78 2.68 -16.55
CA ILE A 404 -22.05 1.96 -16.60
C ILE A 404 -22.54 1.64 -15.18
N ALA A 405 -21.62 1.22 -14.30
CA ALA A 405 -21.93 0.91 -12.91
C ALA A 405 -22.44 2.16 -12.16
N ASP A 406 -21.76 3.30 -12.32
CA ASP A 406 -22.17 4.58 -11.71
C ASP A 406 -23.56 5.03 -12.22
N GLU A 407 -23.79 4.99 -13.55
CA GLU A 407 -25.07 5.41 -14.13
C GLU A 407 -26.26 4.55 -13.69
N LEU A 408 -26.01 3.26 -13.45
CA LEU A 408 -27.04 2.30 -13.03
C LEU A 408 -27.15 2.17 -11.51
N HIS A 409 -26.23 2.77 -10.74
CA HIS A 409 -26.13 2.65 -9.28
C HIS A 409 -26.04 1.19 -8.81
N ILE A 410 -25.21 0.40 -9.50
CA ILE A 410 -24.92 -1.01 -9.18
C ILE A 410 -23.41 -1.22 -9.05
N SER A 411 -22.99 -2.39 -8.52
CA SER A 411 -21.58 -2.68 -8.34
C SER A 411 -20.84 -2.88 -9.67
N PHE A 412 -19.52 -2.63 -9.66
CA PHE A 412 -18.64 -2.97 -10.78
C PHE A 412 -18.79 -4.44 -11.18
N GLN A 413 -18.82 -5.32 -10.18
CA GLN A 413 -18.92 -6.77 -10.36
C GLN A 413 -20.22 -7.17 -11.07
N ASP A 414 -21.36 -6.53 -10.71
CA ASP A 414 -22.64 -6.78 -11.39
C ASP A 414 -22.59 -6.43 -12.89
N VAL A 415 -21.98 -5.29 -13.22
CA VAL A 415 -21.78 -4.88 -14.62
C VAL A 415 -20.81 -5.82 -15.32
N TRP A 416 -19.67 -6.10 -14.69
CA TRP A 416 -18.64 -6.96 -15.28
C TRP A 416 -19.15 -8.37 -15.60
N GLN A 417 -19.93 -8.97 -14.72
CA GLN A 417 -20.54 -10.28 -14.98
C GLN A 417 -21.34 -10.31 -16.28
N VAL A 418 -22.11 -9.29 -16.56
CA VAL A 418 -22.87 -9.19 -17.81
C VAL A 418 -21.93 -8.94 -19.00
N ILE A 419 -21.00 -7.98 -18.88
CA ILE A 419 -20.06 -7.65 -19.96
C ILE A 419 -19.19 -8.87 -20.31
N ALA A 420 -18.72 -9.64 -19.36
CA ALA A 420 -17.93 -10.85 -19.59
C ALA A 420 -18.73 -11.89 -20.41
N LEU A 421 -20.01 -12.10 -20.08
CA LEU A 421 -20.90 -12.93 -20.88
C LEU A 421 -21.09 -12.40 -22.31
N LEU A 422 -21.24 -11.10 -22.48
CA LEU A 422 -21.39 -10.48 -23.80
C LEU A 422 -20.10 -10.62 -24.64
N ILE A 423 -18.92 -10.52 -24.01
CA ILE A 423 -17.63 -10.78 -24.65
C ILE A 423 -17.53 -12.23 -25.11
N GLU A 424 -17.90 -13.20 -24.25
CA GLU A 424 -17.91 -14.63 -24.58
C GLU A 424 -18.78 -14.93 -25.81
N LYS A 425 -19.89 -14.21 -25.96
CA LYS A 425 -20.80 -14.36 -27.10
C LYS A 425 -20.41 -13.51 -28.32
N GLY A 426 -19.29 -12.79 -28.28
CA GLY A 426 -18.83 -11.93 -29.38
C GLY A 426 -19.70 -10.68 -29.60
N LEU A 427 -20.57 -10.34 -28.64
CA LEU A 427 -21.50 -9.21 -28.76
C LEU A 427 -20.87 -7.88 -28.40
N VAL A 428 -19.83 -7.88 -27.55
CA VAL A 428 -19.06 -6.67 -27.20
C VAL A 428 -17.57 -6.99 -27.14
N SER A 429 -16.75 -5.95 -27.19
CA SER A 429 -15.31 -6.00 -26.90
C SER A 429 -14.90 -4.83 -26.02
N LEU A 430 -13.67 -4.89 -25.46
CA LEU A 430 -13.11 -3.79 -24.68
C LEU A 430 -12.07 -3.02 -25.49
N SER A 431 -12.09 -1.68 -25.37
CA SER A 431 -11.13 -0.76 -26.01
C SER A 431 -10.50 0.19 -24.99
N ASP A 432 -9.23 0.54 -25.18
CA ASP A 432 -8.52 1.52 -24.34
C ASP A 432 -8.93 2.97 -24.66
N THR A 433 -9.47 3.19 -25.86
CA THR A 433 -9.95 4.50 -26.33
C THR A 433 -11.45 4.46 -26.63
N PRO A 434 -12.15 5.59 -26.47
CA PRO A 434 -13.55 5.66 -26.88
C PRO A 434 -13.70 5.30 -28.37
N GLN A 435 -14.67 4.46 -28.67
CA GLN A 435 -15.04 4.07 -30.05
C GLN A 435 -16.54 4.23 -30.20
N PRO A 436 -17.05 5.48 -30.31
CA PRO A 436 -18.49 5.71 -30.49
C PRO A 436 -19.00 4.93 -31.70
N THR A 437 -20.03 4.12 -31.50
CA THR A 437 -20.68 3.43 -32.62
C THR A 437 -21.37 4.44 -33.47
N ASP A 438 -20.91 4.63 -34.72
CA ASP A 438 -21.56 5.46 -35.69
C ASP A 438 -22.91 4.79 -36.11
N PRO A 439 -24.07 5.42 -35.85
CA PRO A 439 -25.36 4.86 -36.23
C PRO A 439 -25.48 4.69 -37.78
N HIS A 440 -24.57 5.30 -38.55
CA HIS A 440 -24.55 5.26 -40.01
C HIS A 440 -23.42 4.40 -40.60
N SER A 441 -22.43 3.95 -39.81
CA SER A 441 -21.44 3.00 -40.30
C SER A 441 -22.12 1.64 -40.52
N GLY A 442 -22.16 1.19 -41.76
CA GLY A 442 -22.67 -0.12 -42.11
C GLY A 442 -21.88 -1.21 -41.36
N GLY A 443 -22.48 -1.80 -40.35
CA GLY A 443 -21.87 -2.81 -39.53
C GLY A 443 -21.37 -3.99 -40.36
N SER A 444 -20.15 -4.42 -40.10
CA SER A 444 -19.66 -5.70 -40.54
C SER A 444 -20.57 -6.79 -39.96
N HIS A 445 -21.10 -7.62 -40.82
CA HIS A 445 -21.97 -8.73 -40.43
C HIS A 445 -21.32 -9.57 -39.34
N LEU A 446 -22.07 -9.81 -38.26
CA LEU A 446 -21.74 -10.86 -37.29
C LEU A 446 -21.58 -12.20 -38.04
N PRO A 447 -20.58 -13.04 -37.68
CA PRO A 447 -20.40 -14.34 -38.30
C PRO A 447 -21.55 -15.31 -38.05
#